data_5e34ca2828c8f73681998667ff7a0b22
#
_entry.id   5e34ca2828c8f73681998667ff7a0b22
#
_cell.length_a   1.000
_cell.length_b   1.000
_cell.length_c   1.000
_cell.angle_alpha   90.00
_cell.angle_beta   90.00
_cell.angle_gamma   90.00
#
_symmetry.space_group_name_H-M   'P 1'
#
loop_
_entity.id
_entity.type
_entity.pdbx_description
1 polymer ?
#
loop_
_entity_poly.entity_id
_entity_poly.type
_entity_poly.pdbx_seq_one_letter_code
_entity_poly.pdbx_strand_id
1 'polypeptide(L)'
;MAEQKTSQQSEQDLSQQTRVRREKLAALQAEGHDPFQITRFAWDHTSAQIKENFDALEGQPVKVAGRLMSKRGMGKVSFCDLQDRDGRIQLYARQDEMDETVYKAFKKYDIGDIVGVEGEVFRTQRGEMSVRARNIILLSKALLPLPEKFHGLQDRELRYRQRYVDLIVNPEVKQNFIIRSKFIKHVRDFLDNRGYMEVETPVLNTISGGATARPFITHHNTLDIDMYMRIATELPLKRLIVGGLDRVYEIGRIFRNEGMDPKHNPEFTSVELYQAYADFNDMMDLFEELLSSAAQKILGTYQVEWQGEKIDLTPGWPRMTMAEAVKQYVGIDFMAITDDEAAWAAAKAAGVVLPEGKEATWGNALYECFDQKVEEKLIQPTFITMHPVDVSPLAKRSPKDPRLTERFELFICHSEMGNAFSELNDPIDQKQRFQKEVEARAKGDSEAGMMDDDYINALEYGLPPTGGLGIGIDRCVMLLTNSDTIREVILFPTMKPLD
;
A
#
# COMPACT_ATOMS: atom_id res chain seq x y z
N MET A 1 15.22 28.57 24.34
CA MET A 1 16.13 29.60 23.76
C MET A 1 17.30 29.01 23.00
N ALA A 2 17.93 27.94 23.42
CA ALA A 2 19.01 27.28 22.64
C ALA A 2 18.48 26.61 21.37
N GLU A 3 17.37 25.87 21.44
CA GLU A 3 16.75 25.19 20.30
C GLU A 3 16.23 26.16 19.23
N GLN A 4 15.62 27.30 19.62
CA GLN A 4 15.18 28.33 18.67
C GLN A 4 16.34 29.05 17.96
N LYS A 5 17.48 29.22 18.64
CA LYS A 5 18.69 29.77 17.98
C LYS A 5 19.30 28.78 17.00
N THR A 6 19.27 27.48 17.31
CA THR A 6 19.77 26.44 16.42
C THR A 6 18.92 26.31 15.15
N SER A 7 17.57 26.40 15.26
CA SER A 7 16.67 26.35 14.09
C SER A 7 16.82 27.56 13.17
N GLN A 8 16.90 28.77 13.72
CA GLN A 8 17.11 30.00 12.92
C GLN A 8 18.47 30.03 12.23
N GLN A 9 19.52 29.50 12.85
CA GLN A 9 20.84 29.41 12.24
C GLN A 9 20.86 28.37 11.11
N SER A 10 20.19 27.23 11.27
CA SER A 10 20.05 26.20 10.21
C SER A 10 19.25 26.70 9.00
N GLU A 11 18.18 27.48 9.20
CA GLU A 11 17.40 28.07 8.12
C GLU A 11 18.21 29.14 7.34
N GLN A 12 19.01 29.94 8.02
CA GLN A 12 19.90 30.91 7.39
C GLN A 12 21.02 30.23 6.58
N ASP A 13 21.61 29.15 7.09
CA ASP A 13 22.62 28.36 6.41
C ASP A 13 22.04 27.64 5.16
N LEU A 14 20.85 27.09 5.24
CA LEU A 14 20.11 26.51 4.12
C LEU A 14 19.82 27.54 3.03
N SER A 15 19.39 28.75 3.43
CA SER A 15 19.15 29.87 2.50
C SER A 15 20.44 30.30 1.78
N GLN A 16 21.56 30.35 2.49
CA GLN A 16 22.86 30.69 1.91
C GLN A 16 23.35 29.62 0.92
N GLN A 17 23.28 28.34 1.25
CA GLN A 17 23.65 27.26 0.35
C GLN A 17 22.79 27.24 -0.91
N THR A 18 21.48 27.45 -0.78
CA THR A 18 20.56 27.56 -1.92
C THR A 18 20.94 28.70 -2.85
N ARG A 19 21.31 29.87 -2.31
CA ARG A 19 21.76 31.03 -3.10
C ARG A 19 23.05 30.70 -3.86
N VAL A 20 24.06 30.16 -3.18
CA VAL A 20 25.33 29.77 -3.81
C VAL A 20 25.12 28.76 -4.94
N ARG A 21 24.22 27.78 -4.79
CA ARG A 21 23.92 26.81 -5.84
C ARG A 21 23.25 27.45 -7.06
N ARG A 22 22.35 28.42 -6.84
CA ARG A 22 21.75 29.21 -7.93
C ARG A 22 22.75 30.07 -8.65
N GLU A 23 23.70 30.71 -7.92
CA GLU A 23 24.80 31.47 -8.51
C GLU A 23 25.72 30.57 -9.37
N LYS A 24 26.04 29.36 -8.89
CA LYS A 24 26.80 28.37 -9.68
C LYS A 24 26.07 27.96 -10.96
N LEU A 25 24.75 27.75 -10.90
CA LEU A 25 23.95 27.46 -12.09
C LEU A 25 23.99 28.61 -13.09
N ALA A 26 23.77 29.85 -12.63
CA ALA A 26 23.80 31.02 -13.49
C ALA A 26 25.16 31.19 -14.17
N ALA A 27 26.26 30.93 -13.46
CA ALA A 27 27.61 30.93 -14.03
C ALA A 27 27.79 29.88 -15.14
N LEU A 28 27.33 28.64 -14.90
CA LEU A 28 27.36 27.56 -15.89
C LEU A 28 26.55 27.93 -17.16
N GLN A 29 25.35 28.50 -16.96
CA GLN A 29 24.52 28.97 -18.08
C GLN A 29 25.16 30.07 -18.88
N ALA A 30 25.80 31.03 -18.22
CA ALA A 30 26.54 32.12 -18.88
C ALA A 30 27.76 31.63 -19.67
N GLU A 31 28.42 30.55 -19.22
CA GLU A 31 29.51 29.87 -19.90
C GLU A 31 29.03 28.94 -21.04
N GLY A 32 27.73 28.80 -21.29
CA GLY A 32 27.16 27.90 -22.31
C GLY A 32 27.13 26.43 -21.89
N HIS A 33 27.31 26.15 -20.61
CA HIS A 33 27.31 24.79 -20.03
C HIS A 33 26.08 24.53 -19.19
N ASP A 34 24.87 24.88 -19.69
CA ASP A 34 23.61 24.66 -18.98
C ASP A 34 23.27 23.16 -18.89
N PRO A 35 23.31 22.55 -17.67
CA PRO A 35 23.05 21.15 -17.53
C PRO A 35 21.59 20.77 -17.89
N PHE A 36 20.66 21.72 -17.85
CA PHE A 36 19.25 21.47 -18.17
C PHE A 36 18.96 21.39 -19.68
N GLN A 37 19.95 21.69 -20.53
CA GLN A 37 19.89 21.46 -21.98
C GLN A 37 20.24 20.03 -22.36
N ILE A 38 20.80 19.23 -21.44
CA ILE A 38 21.16 17.83 -21.69
C ILE A 38 19.91 16.98 -21.59
N THR A 39 19.47 16.41 -22.71
CA THR A 39 18.22 15.59 -22.76
C THR A 39 18.47 14.10 -22.62
N ARG A 40 19.71 13.62 -22.81
CA ARG A 40 20.05 12.20 -22.77
C ARG A 40 21.51 11.99 -22.34
N PHE A 41 21.71 10.97 -21.52
CA PHE A 41 23.01 10.36 -21.25
C PHE A 41 22.90 8.84 -21.43
N ALA A 42 23.74 8.27 -22.27
CA ALA A 42 23.74 6.84 -22.57
C ALA A 42 24.61 6.11 -21.54
N TRP A 43 24.01 5.70 -20.41
CA TRP A 43 24.63 4.82 -19.44
C TRP A 43 24.46 3.36 -19.89
N ASP A 44 25.35 2.46 -19.45
CA ASP A 44 25.37 1.04 -19.82
C ASP A 44 25.30 0.10 -18.60
N HIS A 45 25.80 0.51 -17.43
CA HIS A 45 25.83 -0.30 -16.23
C HIS A 45 25.26 0.44 -15.01
N THR A 46 24.60 -0.30 -14.11
CA THR A 46 24.22 0.18 -12.77
C THR A 46 25.28 -0.23 -11.74
N SER A 47 25.24 0.42 -10.57
CA SER A 47 26.12 0.12 -9.44
C SER A 47 26.07 -1.36 -9.01
N ALA A 48 24.87 -1.97 -9.01
CA ALA A 48 24.69 -3.38 -8.69
C ALA A 48 25.30 -4.27 -9.75
N GLN A 49 25.02 -4.03 -11.04
CA GLN A 49 25.59 -4.81 -12.14
C GLN A 49 27.12 -4.80 -12.15
N ILE A 50 27.75 -3.65 -11.84
CA ILE A 50 29.20 -3.58 -11.73
C ILE A 50 29.70 -4.41 -10.55
N LYS A 51 29.05 -4.38 -9.40
CA LYS A 51 29.47 -5.13 -8.22
C LYS A 51 29.28 -6.64 -8.40
N GLU A 52 28.15 -7.05 -8.98
CA GLU A 52 27.84 -8.47 -9.24
C GLU A 52 28.74 -9.10 -10.30
N ASN A 53 29.18 -8.33 -11.30
CA ASN A 53 30.00 -8.81 -12.40
C ASN A 53 31.43 -8.22 -12.34
N PHE A 54 31.89 -7.85 -11.15
CA PHE A 54 33.13 -7.10 -10.97
C PHE A 54 34.34 -7.75 -11.68
N ASP A 55 34.55 -9.04 -11.49
CA ASP A 55 35.72 -9.75 -12.02
C ASP A 55 35.77 -9.74 -13.58
N ALA A 56 34.61 -9.71 -14.22
CA ALA A 56 34.50 -9.61 -15.67
C ALA A 56 34.63 -8.17 -16.17
N LEU A 57 34.28 -7.19 -15.34
CA LEU A 57 34.28 -5.77 -15.68
C LEU A 57 35.54 -5.03 -15.23
N GLU A 58 36.38 -5.61 -14.39
CA GLU A 58 37.60 -4.98 -13.94
C GLU A 58 38.50 -4.60 -15.13
N GLY A 59 38.91 -3.33 -15.20
CA GLY A 59 39.66 -2.76 -16.33
C GLY A 59 38.79 -2.43 -17.56
N GLN A 60 37.50 -2.70 -17.56
CA GLN A 60 36.62 -2.39 -18.70
C GLN A 60 36.04 -0.98 -18.58
N PRO A 61 35.82 -0.31 -19.71
CA PRO A 61 35.16 0.99 -19.76
C PRO A 61 33.66 0.82 -19.45
N VAL A 62 33.12 1.74 -18.63
CA VAL A 62 31.71 1.79 -18.26
C VAL A 62 31.18 3.21 -18.26
N LYS A 63 29.87 3.36 -18.48
CA LYS A 63 29.13 4.61 -18.35
C LYS A 63 28.05 4.45 -17.29
N VAL A 64 28.16 5.22 -16.20
CA VAL A 64 27.22 5.19 -15.09
C VAL A 64 26.59 6.56 -14.89
N ALA A 65 25.36 6.63 -14.41
CA ALA A 65 24.69 7.87 -14.08
C ALA A 65 24.00 7.78 -12.73
N GLY A 66 24.00 8.87 -11.97
CA GLY A 66 23.36 8.89 -10.67
C GLY A 66 23.57 10.21 -9.93
N ARG A 67 23.16 10.20 -8.66
CA ARG A 67 23.27 11.35 -7.76
C ARG A 67 24.54 11.28 -6.92
N LEU A 68 25.25 12.39 -6.82
CA LEU A 68 26.39 12.53 -5.91
C LEU A 68 25.90 12.59 -4.46
N MET A 69 26.22 11.57 -3.67
CA MET A 69 25.79 11.48 -2.26
C MET A 69 26.88 11.85 -1.26
N SER A 70 28.13 11.80 -1.68
CA SER A 70 29.26 12.26 -0.90
C SER A 70 30.36 12.77 -1.83
N LYS A 71 31.22 13.65 -1.30
CA LYS A 71 32.39 14.13 -2.03
C LYS A 71 33.52 14.49 -1.05
N ARG A 72 34.65 13.81 -1.18
CA ARG A 72 35.82 14.00 -0.33
C ARG A 72 37.04 14.27 -1.20
N GLY A 73 37.62 15.44 -1.09
CA GLY A 73 38.82 15.81 -1.79
C GLY A 73 40.09 15.58 -0.99
N MET A 74 41.11 14.95 -1.57
CA MET A 74 42.45 14.77 -1.01
C MET A 74 43.49 15.23 -2.03
N GLY A 75 43.86 16.53 -1.99
CA GLY A 75 44.78 17.09 -2.95
C GLY A 75 44.31 17.03 -4.41
N LYS A 76 45.01 16.23 -5.23
CA LYS A 76 44.68 16.01 -6.65
C LYS A 76 43.65 14.89 -6.88
N VAL A 77 43.11 14.27 -5.82
CA VAL A 77 42.17 13.15 -5.89
C VAL A 77 40.88 13.53 -5.23
N SER A 78 39.75 13.05 -5.76
CA SER A 78 38.44 13.14 -5.14
C SER A 78 37.76 11.77 -5.15
N PHE A 79 37.18 11.40 -4.02
CA PHE A 79 36.31 10.24 -3.89
C PHE A 79 34.87 10.71 -3.73
N CYS A 80 33.94 10.11 -4.44
CA CYS A 80 32.52 10.41 -4.38
C CYS A 80 31.72 9.13 -4.32
N ASP A 81 30.58 9.14 -3.65
CA ASP A 81 29.59 8.08 -3.76
C ASP A 81 28.52 8.50 -4.78
N LEU A 82 28.38 7.73 -5.84
CA LEU A 82 27.32 7.87 -6.83
C LEU A 82 26.19 6.91 -6.47
N GLN A 83 24.98 7.42 -6.28
CA GLN A 83 23.77 6.64 -6.05
C GLN A 83 22.93 6.60 -7.31
N ASP A 84 22.66 5.38 -7.79
CA ASP A 84 21.75 5.12 -8.90
C ASP A 84 20.45 4.43 -8.42
N ARG A 85 19.70 3.82 -9.33
CA ARG A 85 18.46 3.12 -9.02
C ARG A 85 18.67 1.84 -8.19
N ASP A 86 19.83 1.18 -8.30
CA ASP A 86 20.09 -0.14 -7.73
C ASP A 86 21.03 -0.10 -6.52
N GLY A 87 21.69 1.05 -6.27
CA GLY A 87 22.55 1.17 -5.10
C GLY A 87 23.56 2.32 -5.20
N ARG A 88 24.75 2.09 -4.66
CA ARG A 88 25.84 3.07 -4.66
C ARG A 88 27.13 2.44 -5.17
N ILE A 89 27.93 3.25 -5.88
CA ILE A 89 29.30 2.91 -6.29
C ILE A 89 30.23 4.08 -6.01
N GLN A 90 31.48 3.80 -5.63
CA GLN A 90 32.47 4.82 -5.42
C GLN A 90 33.02 5.29 -6.77
N LEU A 91 33.13 6.59 -6.93
CA LEU A 91 33.86 7.24 -8.01
C LEU A 91 35.22 7.69 -7.50
N TYR A 92 36.24 7.42 -8.28
CA TYR A 92 37.61 7.93 -8.10
C TYR A 92 37.94 8.89 -9.24
N ALA A 93 38.06 10.18 -8.93
CA ALA A 93 38.39 11.22 -9.86
C ALA A 93 39.76 11.82 -9.53
N ARG A 94 40.67 11.76 -10.47
CA ARG A 94 42.05 12.19 -10.31
C ARG A 94 42.41 13.25 -11.39
N GLN A 95 43.02 14.36 -10.95
CA GLN A 95 43.28 15.54 -11.79
C GLN A 95 44.16 15.24 -13.01
N ASP A 96 45.16 14.37 -12.84
CA ASP A 96 46.11 14.00 -13.90
C ASP A 96 45.62 12.86 -14.82
N GLU A 97 44.44 12.30 -14.54
CA GLU A 97 43.80 11.26 -15.34
C GLU A 97 42.55 11.75 -16.09
N MET A 98 42.17 13.00 -15.90
CA MET A 98 41.02 13.67 -16.52
C MET A 98 41.43 14.93 -17.27
N ASP A 99 40.63 15.39 -18.22
CA ASP A 99 40.76 16.71 -18.78
C ASP A 99 40.72 17.77 -17.68
N GLU A 100 41.62 18.75 -17.75
CA GLU A 100 41.77 19.77 -16.73
C GLU A 100 40.49 20.61 -16.55
N THR A 101 39.77 20.88 -17.63
CA THR A 101 38.53 21.69 -17.62
C THR A 101 37.39 20.88 -16.97
N VAL A 102 37.31 19.59 -17.30
CA VAL A 102 36.34 18.67 -16.69
C VAL A 102 36.57 18.52 -15.18
N TYR A 103 37.84 18.33 -14.77
CA TYR A 103 38.18 18.21 -13.36
C TYR A 103 37.87 19.49 -12.58
N LYS A 104 38.24 20.68 -13.15
CA LYS A 104 37.90 21.98 -12.54
C LYS A 104 36.40 22.21 -12.42
N ALA A 105 35.61 21.83 -13.41
CA ALA A 105 34.16 21.90 -13.37
C ALA A 105 33.59 20.95 -12.28
N PHE A 106 34.05 19.69 -12.27
CA PHE A 106 33.66 18.70 -11.28
C PHE A 106 33.95 19.17 -9.85
N LYS A 107 35.04 19.87 -9.59
CA LYS A 107 35.37 20.43 -8.27
C LYS A 107 34.29 21.39 -7.74
N LYS A 108 33.54 22.06 -8.64
CA LYS A 108 32.44 22.97 -8.29
C LYS A 108 31.07 22.27 -8.08
N TYR A 109 30.95 20.98 -8.47
CA TYR A 109 29.70 20.24 -8.29
C TYR A 109 29.41 20.02 -6.82
N ASP A 110 28.12 20.00 -6.48
CA ASP A 110 27.63 19.87 -5.12
C ASP A 110 27.04 18.45 -4.82
N ILE A 111 27.02 18.09 -3.57
CA ILE A 111 26.26 16.91 -3.12
C ILE A 111 24.79 17.12 -3.49
N GLY A 112 24.18 16.08 -4.09
CA GLY A 112 22.84 16.13 -4.63
C GLY A 112 22.78 16.32 -6.15
N ASP A 113 23.85 16.82 -6.79
CA ASP A 113 23.89 16.95 -8.25
C ASP A 113 23.78 15.58 -8.93
N ILE A 114 23.13 15.54 -10.09
CA ILE A 114 23.04 14.33 -10.93
C ILE A 114 24.09 14.41 -12.00
N VAL A 115 24.90 13.37 -12.12
CA VAL A 115 26.03 13.31 -13.04
C VAL A 115 26.00 12.06 -13.89
N GLY A 116 26.52 12.17 -15.10
CA GLY A 116 26.96 11.06 -15.93
C GLY A 116 28.47 10.91 -15.84
N VAL A 117 28.95 9.69 -15.74
CA VAL A 117 30.38 9.38 -15.58
C VAL A 117 30.77 8.34 -16.62
N GLU A 118 31.83 8.65 -17.37
CA GLU A 118 32.53 7.68 -18.23
C GLU A 118 33.84 7.33 -17.55
N GLY A 119 34.14 6.07 -17.41
CA GLY A 119 35.30 5.61 -16.66
C GLY A 119 35.59 4.14 -16.81
N GLU A 120 36.42 3.62 -15.95
CA GLU A 120 36.93 2.26 -15.96
C GLU A 120 36.66 1.61 -14.58
N VAL A 121 36.16 0.40 -14.55
CA VAL A 121 35.96 -0.36 -13.31
C VAL A 121 37.30 -0.77 -12.74
N PHE A 122 37.53 -0.56 -11.46
CA PHE A 122 38.75 -0.95 -10.79
C PHE A 122 38.54 -1.19 -9.29
N ARG A 123 39.48 -1.90 -8.68
CA ARG A 123 39.53 -2.09 -7.23
C ARG A 123 40.56 -1.15 -6.61
N THR A 124 40.15 -0.40 -5.60
CA THR A 124 41.09 0.44 -4.85
C THR A 124 42.07 -0.40 -4.04
N GLN A 125 43.18 0.20 -3.58
CA GLN A 125 44.16 -0.47 -2.69
C GLN A 125 43.54 -0.99 -1.37
N ARG A 126 42.38 -0.43 -0.98
CA ARG A 126 41.61 -0.87 0.21
C ARG A 126 40.55 -1.92 -0.11
N GLY A 127 40.50 -2.39 -1.34
CA GLY A 127 39.53 -3.44 -1.76
C GLY A 127 38.16 -2.92 -2.24
N GLU A 128 37.93 -1.59 -2.27
CA GLU A 128 36.63 -1.03 -2.67
C GLU A 128 36.44 -1.08 -4.19
N MET A 129 35.31 -1.65 -4.64
CA MET A 129 34.91 -1.67 -6.04
C MET A 129 34.49 -0.28 -6.48
N SER A 130 35.13 0.27 -7.49
CA SER A 130 35.02 1.69 -7.85
C SER A 130 35.05 1.90 -9.35
N VAL A 131 34.57 3.07 -9.78
CA VAL A 131 34.75 3.56 -11.15
C VAL A 131 35.81 4.69 -11.15
N ARG A 132 36.91 4.49 -11.87
CA ARG A 132 37.90 5.49 -12.15
C ARG A 132 37.40 6.40 -13.25
N ALA A 133 36.96 7.59 -12.87
CA ALA A 133 36.35 8.54 -13.79
C ALA A 133 37.39 9.12 -14.77
N ARG A 134 37.05 9.08 -16.04
CA ARG A 134 37.78 9.75 -17.14
C ARG A 134 37.05 11.04 -17.56
N ASN A 135 35.70 11.01 -17.49
CA ASN A 135 34.86 12.13 -17.80
C ASN A 135 33.69 12.20 -16.82
N ILE A 136 33.29 13.38 -16.35
CA ILE A 136 32.13 13.60 -15.47
C ILE A 136 31.34 14.78 -16.01
N ILE A 137 30.10 14.53 -16.37
CA ILE A 137 29.19 15.50 -16.97
C ILE A 137 28.08 15.81 -15.96
N LEU A 138 27.82 17.10 -15.72
CA LEU A 138 26.68 17.52 -14.90
C LEU A 138 25.40 17.41 -15.72
N LEU A 139 24.52 16.48 -15.37
CA LEU A 139 23.26 16.23 -16.07
C LEU A 139 22.11 17.05 -15.48
N SER A 140 22.15 17.33 -14.17
CA SER A 140 21.17 18.18 -13.50
C SER A 140 21.75 18.78 -12.24
N LYS A 141 21.56 20.08 -12.04
CA LYS A 141 22.02 20.82 -10.87
C LYS A 141 20.98 20.75 -9.74
N ALA A 142 21.37 20.21 -8.60
CA ALA A 142 20.54 20.27 -7.39
C ALA A 142 20.62 21.66 -6.76
N LEU A 143 19.50 22.37 -6.73
CA LEU A 143 19.43 23.73 -6.18
C LEU A 143 19.15 23.76 -4.68
N LEU A 144 18.60 22.68 -4.13
CA LEU A 144 18.42 22.51 -2.70
C LEU A 144 19.45 21.52 -2.15
N PRO A 145 20.06 21.78 -0.99
CA PRO A 145 20.90 20.80 -0.32
C PRO A 145 20.06 19.61 0.17
N LEU A 146 20.66 18.43 0.17
CA LEU A 146 20.05 17.28 0.83
C LEU A 146 20.11 17.47 2.35
N PRO A 147 19.14 16.93 3.11
CA PRO A 147 19.21 16.88 4.58
C PRO A 147 20.52 16.29 5.06
N GLU A 148 21.02 16.74 6.22
CA GLU A 148 22.30 16.27 6.75
C GLU A 148 22.31 14.75 7.00
N LYS A 149 23.42 14.12 6.61
CA LYS A 149 23.62 12.67 6.58
C LYS A 149 23.42 11.96 7.93
N PHE A 150 23.62 12.69 9.05
CA PHE A 150 23.56 12.14 10.40
C PHE A 150 22.19 12.26 11.09
N HIS A 151 21.34 13.13 10.58
CA HIS A 151 20.00 13.35 11.15
C HIS A 151 18.88 12.97 10.18
N GLY A 152 19.17 12.81 8.88
CA GLY A 152 18.22 12.39 7.83
C GLY A 152 16.91 13.19 7.87
N LEU A 153 15.93 12.75 7.11
CA LEU A 153 14.54 13.12 7.34
C LEU A 153 14.01 12.18 8.46
N GLN A 154 14.22 12.52 9.74
CA GLN A 154 13.73 11.72 10.88
C GLN A 154 12.28 12.00 11.19
N ASP A 155 11.81 13.21 10.91
CA ASP A 155 10.40 13.58 11.07
C ASP A 155 9.54 12.76 10.09
N ARG A 156 8.72 11.86 10.65
CA ARG A 156 7.85 10.96 9.87
C ARG A 156 6.88 11.74 8.97
N GLU A 157 6.33 12.86 9.46
CA GLU A 157 5.40 13.67 8.66
C GLU A 157 6.09 14.30 7.47
N LEU A 158 7.28 14.87 7.67
CA LEU A 158 8.06 15.46 6.60
C LEU A 158 8.49 14.41 5.55
N ARG A 159 8.81 13.17 5.97
CA ARG A 159 9.09 12.05 5.07
C ARG A 159 7.90 11.74 4.13
N TYR A 160 6.69 11.79 4.66
CA TYR A 160 5.49 11.54 3.85
C TYR A 160 5.19 12.69 2.90
N ARG A 161 5.39 13.94 3.32
CA ARG A 161 5.20 15.14 2.50
C ARG A 161 6.25 15.30 1.41
N GLN A 162 7.50 14.96 1.72
CA GLN A 162 8.65 15.05 0.80
C GLN A 162 9.18 13.66 0.46
N ARG A 163 8.31 12.77 0.02
CA ARG A 163 8.66 11.39 -0.31
C ARG A 163 9.83 11.27 -1.29
N TYR A 164 9.95 12.21 -2.23
CA TYR A 164 11.06 12.26 -3.17
C TYR A 164 12.40 12.52 -2.46
N VAL A 165 12.45 13.27 -1.37
CA VAL A 165 13.65 13.43 -0.55
C VAL A 165 13.89 12.19 0.31
N ASP A 166 12.84 11.66 0.94
CA ASP A 166 12.89 10.42 1.72
C ASP A 166 13.50 9.26 0.90
N LEU A 167 13.06 9.06 -0.34
CA LEU A 167 13.61 8.06 -1.26
C LEU A 167 15.08 8.28 -1.64
N ILE A 168 15.59 9.52 -1.57
CA ILE A 168 16.99 9.83 -1.82
C ILE A 168 17.86 9.50 -0.62
N VAL A 169 17.41 9.85 0.59
CA VAL A 169 18.26 9.81 1.79
C VAL A 169 18.09 8.52 2.60
N ASN A 170 16.93 7.84 2.49
CA ASN A 170 16.56 6.62 3.19
C ASN A 170 16.34 5.47 2.17
N PRO A 171 17.40 4.78 1.73
CA PRO A 171 17.28 3.76 0.67
C PRO A 171 16.39 2.57 1.06
N GLU A 172 16.24 2.27 2.35
CA GLU A 172 15.36 1.23 2.88
C GLU A 172 13.89 1.49 2.54
N VAL A 173 13.46 2.76 2.53
CA VAL A 173 12.08 3.13 2.16
C VAL A 173 11.72 2.70 0.74
N LYS A 174 12.69 2.76 -0.17
CA LYS A 174 12.52 2.32 -1.56
C LYS A 174 12.16 0.84 -1.63
N GLN A 175 12.68 0.02 -0.71
CA GLN A 175 12.42 -1.42 -0.67
C GLN A 175 10.94 -1.73 -0.43
N ASN A 176 10.24 -0.94 0.38
CA ASN A 176 8.79 -1.12 0.61
C ASN A 176 8.01 -1.00 -0.70
N PHE A 177 8.36 -0.04 -1.56
CA PHE A 177 7.69 0.15 -2.85
C PHE A 177 8.08 -0.88 -3.89
N ILE A 178 9.30 -1.41 -3.82
CA ILE A 178 9.73 -2.56 -4.65
C ILE A 178 8.94 -3.81 -4.25
N ILE A 179 8.80 -4.09 -2.95
CA ILE A 179 7.99 -5.20 -2.43
C ILE A 179 6.53 -5.02 -2.84
N ARG A 180 5.97 -3.80 -2.69
CA ARG A 180 4.61 -3.48 -3.15
C ARG A 180 4.40 -3.81 -4.63
N SER A 181 5.32 -3.38 -5.49
CA SER A 181 5.25 -3.64 -6.92
C SER A 181 5.33 -5.14 -7.23
N LYS A 182 6.22 -5.86 -6.54
CA LYS A 182 6.35 -7.32 -6.67
C LYS A 182 5.09 -8.05 -6.17
N PHE A 183 4.47 -7.57 -5.08
CA PHE A 183 3.25 -8.16 -4.54
C PHE A 183 2.08 -8.00 -5.52
N ILE A 184 1.84 -6.78 -6.03
CA ILE A 184 0.79 -6.54 -7.03
C ILE A 184 1.01 -7.40 -8.28
N LYS A 185 2.27 -7.50 -8.75
CA LYS A 185 2.58 -8.40 -9.87
C LYS A 185 2.29 -9.86 -9.53
N HIS A 186 2.63 -10.29 -8.31
CA HIS A 186 2.35 -11.66 -7.86
C HIS A 186 0.85 -11.95 -7.84
N VAL A 187 0.03 -11.03 -7.34
CA VAL A 187 -1.44 -11.15 -7.34
C VAL A 187 -1.97 -11.35 -8.77
N ARG A 188 -1.51 -10.53 -9.74
CA ARG A 188 -1.89 -10.71 -11.15
C ARG A 188 -1.46 -12.06 -11.69
N ASP A 189 -0.16 -12.41 -11.59
CA ASP A 189 0.36 -13.69 -12.06
C ASP A 189 -0.41 -14.88 -11.43
N PHE A 190 -0.79 -14.77 -10.16
CA PHE A 190 -1.48 -15.82 -9.41
C PHE A 190 -2.92 -16.02 -9.90
N LEU A 191 -3.64 -14.94 -10.14
CA LEU A 191 -5.04 -14.97 -10.61
C LEU A 191 -5.13 -15.32 -12.10
N ASP A 192 -4.29 -14.72 -12.95
CA ASP A 192 -4.24 -15.01 -14.38
C ASP A 192 -3.96 -16.50 -14.66
N ASN A 193 -3.00 -17.11 -13.91
CA ASN A 193 -2.69 -18.53 -14.02
C ASN A 193 -3.84 -19.45 -13.56
N ARG A 194 -4.85 -18.92 -12.87
CA ARG A 194 -6.08 -19.62 -12.46
C ARG A 194 -7.27 -19.32 -13.36
N GLY A 195 -7.03 -18.60 -14.47
CA GLY A 195 -8.04 -18.28 -15.47
C GLY A 195 -8.98 -17.15 -15.07
N TYR A 196 -8.58 -16.30 -14.14
CA TYR A 196 -9.30 -15.06 -13.86
C TYR A 196 -8.97 -14.02 -14.93
N MET A 197 -9.96 -13.20 -15.27
CA MET A 197 -9.84 -12.05 -16.18
C MET A 197 -9.71 -10.77 -15.36
N GLU A 198 -8.62 -9.99 -15.54
CA GLU A 198 -8.55 -8.63 -15.01
C GLU A 198 -9.50 -7.72 -15.78
N VAL A 199 -10.33 -6.99 -15.09
CA VAL A 199 -11.33 -6.08 -15.66
C VAL A 199 -11.23 -4.71 -15.00
N GLU A 200 -11.82 -3.70 -15.64
CA GLU A 200 -11.95 -2.35 -15.09
C GLU A 200 -13.42 -1.97 -15.01
N THR A 201 -13.85 -1.47 -13.86
CA THR A 201 -15.21 -0.97 -13.63
C THR A 201 -15.18 0.53 -13.31
N PRO A 202 -16.31 1.25 -13.41
CA PRO A 202 -16.33 2.69 -13.21
C PRO A 202 -15.85 3.12 -11.82
N VAL A 203 -15.00 4.15 -11.79
CA VAL A 203 -14.62 4.85 -10.55
C VAL A 203 -15.75 5.78 -10.09
N LEU A 204 -16.46 6.40 -11.04
CA LEU A 204 -17.58 7.31 -10.78
C LEU A 204 -18.89 6.57 -11.01
N ASN A 205 -19.74 6.53 -10.00
CA ASN A 205 -21.02 5.86 -10.00
C ASN A 205 -22.16 6.83 -9.71
N THR A 206 -23.35 6.55 -10.22
CA THR A 206 -24.56 7.33 -9.88
C THR A 206 -25.18 6.87 -8.55
N ILE A 207 -24.79 5.70 -8.05
CA ILE A 207 -25.24 5.11 -6.80
C ILE A 207 -24.01 4.63 -6.03
N SER A 208 -23.96 4.86 -4.72
CA SER A 208 -22.94 4.30 -3.82
C SER A 208 -23.42 2.99 -3.24
N GLY A 209 -22.60 1.94 -3.30
CA GLY A 209 -22.96 0.62 -2.76
C GLY A 209 -21.78 -0.36 -2.83
N GLY A 210 -21.99 -1.59 -2.33
CA GLY A 210 -21.00 -2.66 -2.28
C GLY A 210 -20.15 -2.68 -1.00
N ALA A 211 -20.33 -1.70 -0.12
CA ALA A 211 -19.66 -1.67 1.20
C ALA A 211 -20.44 -0.72 2.14
N THR A 212 -20.20 -0.86 3.44
CA THR A 212 -20.65 0.11 4.45
C THR A 212 -19.55 1.14 4.64
N ALA A 213 -19.67 2.28 3.95
CA ALA A 213 -18.69 3.37 3.99
C ALA A 213 -19.26 4.67 3.45
N ARG A 214 -18.71 5.81 3.89
CA ARG A 214 -19.11 7.12 3.38
C ARG A 214 -18.40 7.42 2.07
N PRO A 215 -19.12 7.72 0.95
CA PRO A 215 -18.49 8.04 -0.34
C PRO A 215 -17.98 9.49 -0.39
N PHE A 216 -17.00 9.74 -1.27
CA PHE A 216 -16.75 11.09 -1.80
C PHE A 216 -17.78 11.40 -2.88
N ILE A 217 -18.32 12.62 -2.86
CA ILE A 217 -19.32 13.11 -3.82
C ILE A 217 -18.63 14.10 -4.75
N THR A 218 -18.89 14.00 -6.04
CA THR A 218 -18.47 14.96 -7.06
C THR A 218 -19.65 15.30 -7.97
N HIS A 219 -19.54 16.36 -8.78
CA HIS A 219 -20.59 16.83 -9.67
C HIS A 219 -20.18 16.68 -11.14
N HIS A 220 -21.04 16.07 -11.96
CA HIS A 220 -20.86 15.97 -13.41
C HIS A 220 -21.51 17.16 -14.11
N ASN A 221 -20.74 18.18 -14.45
CA ASN A 221 -21.25 19.48 -14.96
C ASN A 221 -22.16 19.38 -16.16
N THR A 222 -21.88 18.51 -17.13
CA THR A 222 -22.65 18.40 -18.37
C THR A 222 -24.02 17.72 -18.16
N LEU A 223 -24.06 16.73 -17.26
CA LEU A 223 -25.29 15.99 -16.95
C LEU A 223 -26.06 16.65 -15.80
N ASP A 224 -25.45 17.59 -15.09
CA ASP A 224 -26.01 18.26 -13.93
C ASP A 224 -26.49 17.27 -12.86
N ILE A 225 -25.64 16.29 -12.53
CA ILE A 225 -25.91 15.25 -11.54
C ILE A 225 -24.73 15.08 -10.58
N ASP A 226 -25.03 14.70 -9.36
CA ASP A 226 -24.03 14.25 -8.41
C ASP A 226 -23.64 12.82 -8.71
N MET A 227 -22.33 12.53 -8.55
CA MET A 227 -21.76 11.20 -8.70
C MET A 227 -20.93 10.85 -7.48
N TYR A 228 -20.81 9.57 -7.21
CA TYR A 228 -20.08 9.02 -6.07
C TYR A 228 -18.81 8.33 -6.54
N MET A 229 -17.68 8.62 -5.88
CA MET A 229 -16.48 7.80 -6.08
C MET A 229 -16.71 6.44 -5.44
N ARG A 230 -16.31 5.39 -6.11
CA ARG A 230 -16.55 3.99 -5.68
C ARG A 230 -15.95 3.70 -4.30
N ILE A 231 -16.72 3.06 -3.45
CA ILE A 231 -16.33 2.56 -2.12
C ILE A 231 -15.98 1.06 -2.13
N ALA A 232 -16.32 0.35 -3.22
CA ALA A 232 -16.05 -1.04 -3.53
C ALA A 232 -16.22 -1.26 -5.04
N THR A 233 -15.71 -2.39 -5.57
CA THR A 233 -15.93 -2.83 -6.96
C THR A 233 -16.92 -4.00 -7.05
N GLU A 234 -17.48 -4.42 -5.95
CA GLU A 234 -18.31 -5.61 -5.76
C GLU A 234 -19.50 -5.70 -6.73
N LEU A 235 -20.41 -4.72 -6.69
CA LEU A 235 -21.65 -4.81 -7.47
C LEU A 235 -21.43 -4.85 -9.00
N PRO A 236 -20.53 -4.04 -9.58
CA PRO A 236 -20.15 -4.17 -10.99
C PRO A 236 -19.56 -5.53 -11.34
N LEU A 237 -18.66 -6.08 -10.51
CA LEU A 237 -18.02 -7.38 -10.77
C LEU A 237 -19.03 -8.53 -10.73
N LYS A 238 -19.98 -8.52 -9.80
CA LYS A 238 -21.08 -9.51 -9.78
C LYS A 238 -21.97 -9.44 -11.01
N ARG A 239 -22.24 -8.23 -11.57
CA ARG A 239 -22.95 -8.08 -12.84
C ARG A 239 -22.21 -8.74 -14.01
N LEU A 240 -20.86 -8.75 -13.98
CA LEU A 240 -20.06 -9.47 -14.98
C LEU A 240 -20.21 -10.98 -14.85
N ILE A 241 -20.31 -11.52 -13.61
CA ILE A 241 -20.60 -12.93 -13.37
C ILE A 241 -21.99 -13.29 -13.92
N VAL A 242 -23.02 -12.48 -13.69
CA VAL A 242 -24.35 -12.65 -14.31
C VAL A 242 -24.23 -12.66 -15.83
N GLY A 243 -23.34 -11.83 -16.40
CA GLY A 243 -23.07 -11.76 -17.84
C GLY A 243 -22.29 -12.95 -18.41
N GLY A 244 -21.88 -13.91 -17.57
CA GLY A 244 -21.16 -15.13 -18.00
C GLY A 244 -19.65 -15.02 -18.00
N LEU A 245 -19.05 -14.01 -17.35
CA LEU A 245 -17.62 -13.97 -17.07
C LEU A 245 -17.36 -14.71 -15.74
N ASP A 246 -17.13 -16.01 -15.80
CA ASP A 246 -17.12 -16.91 -14.65
C ASP A 246 -16.04 -16.61 -13.60
N ARG A 247 -14.95 -15.93 -13.97
CA ARG A 247 -13.84 -15.54 -13.07
C ARG A 247 -13.32 -14.17 -13.45
N VAL A 248 -13.55 -13.21 -12.58
CA VAL A 248 -13.11 -11.82 -12.79
C VAL A 248 -12.41 -11.28 -11.56
N TYR A 249 -11.48 -10.35 -11.76
CA TYR A 249 -10.90 -9.56 -10.68
C TYR A 249 -10.59 -8.14 -11.15
N GLU A 250 -10.53 -7.22 -10.19
CA GLU A 250 -10.06 -5.85 -10.41
C GLU A 250 -9.11 -5.46 -9.29
N ILE A 251 -7.93 -4.93 -9.66
CA ILE A 251 -7.03 -4.25 -8.72
C ILE A 251 -7.22 -2.76 -8.91
N GLY A 252 -7.80 -2.10 -7.91
CA GLY A 252 -8.19 -0.71 -8.07
C GLY A 252 -8.06 0.14 -6.81
N ARG A 253 -8.12 1.46 -7.03
CA ARG A 253 -8.28 2.44 -5.95
C ARG A 253 -9.73 2.46 -5.50
N ILE A 254 -9.88 2.44 -4.19
CA ILE A 254 -11.14 2.58 -3.46
C ILE A 254 -11.08 3.88 -2.66
N PHE A 255 -12.21 4.55 -2.54
CA PHE A 255 -12.31 5.89 -1.95
C PHE A 255 -13.35 5.88 -0.84
N ARG A 256 -12.93 6.10 0.41
CA ARG A 256 -13.83 6.20 1.58
C ARG A 256 -13.58 7.51 2.31
N ASN A 257 -14.62 8.33 2.44
CA ASN A 257 -14.56 9.64 3.08
C ASN A 257 -14.67 9.52 4.60
N GLU A 258 -13.69 8.86 5.18
CA GLU A 258 -13.60 8.52 6.60
C GLU A 258 -12.35 9.14 7.23
N GLY A 259 -12.15 8.88 8.53
CA GLY A 259 -10.98 9.35 9.26
C GLY A 259 -9.65 8.78 8.74
N MET A 260 -8.56 9.47 9.05
CA MET A 260 -7.20 9.02 8.71
C MET A 260 -6.49 8.60 9.99
N ASP A 261 -6.06 7.34 10.05
CA ASP A 261 -5.29 6.77 11.14
C ASP A 261 -4.11 5.92 10.61
N PRO A 262 -3.35 5.22 11.44
CA PRO A 262 -2.27 4.36 10.95
C PRO A 262 -2.70 3.22 10.03
N LYS A 263 -3.94 2.73 10.11
CA LYS A 263 -4.49 1.63 9.30
C LYS A 263 -5.35 2.10 8.13
N HIS A 264 -5.83 3.36 8.14
CA HIS A 264 -6.80 3.91 7.18
C HIS A 264 -6.30 5.17 6.46
N ASN A 265 -6.51 5.20 5.15
CA ASN A 265 -6.28 6.35 4.27
C ASN A 265 -7.52 6.55 3.39
N PRO A 266 -7.93 7.78 3.08
CA PRO A 266 -9.17 8.04 2.33
C PRO A 266 -9.21 7.37 0.95
N GLU A 267 -8.04 7.13 0.36
CA GLU A 267 -7.88 6.31 -0.84
C GLU A 267 -6.86 5.20 -0.56
N PHE A 268 -7.19 3.98 -0.95
CA PHE A 268 -6.35 2.81 -0.76
C PHE A 268 -6.51 1.84 -1.94
N THR A 269 -5.67 0.83 -2.02
CA THR A 269 -5.73 -0.17 -3.09
C THR A 269 -6.29 -1.48 -2.54
N SER A 270 -7.31 -2.02 -3.20
CA SER A 270 -7.79 -3.38 -2.99
C SER A 270 -7.72 -4.19 -4.27
N VAL A 271 -7.77 -5.50 -4.14
CA VAL A 271 -8.18 -6.42 -5.18
C VAL A 271 -9.49 -7.06 -4.74
N GLU A 272 -10.48 -7.03 -5.62
CA GLU A 272 -11.71 -7.79 -5.47
C GLU A 272 -11.80 -8.80 -6.60
N LEU A 273 -12.21 -10.03 -6.28
CA LEU A 273 -12.33 -11.12 -7.23
C LEU A 273 -13.59 -11.93 -6.97
N TYR A 274 -14.18 -12.47 -8.04
CA TYR A 274 -15.40 -13.25 -8.01
C TYR A 274 -15.25 -14.47 -8.91
N GLN A 275 -15.73 -15.61 -8.41
CA GLN A 275 -15.71 -16.89 -9.12
C GLN A 275 -17.05 -17.58 -9.06
N ALA A 276 -17.64 -17.85 -10.21
CA ALA A 276 -18.84 -18.66 -10.34
C ALA A 276 -18.55 -20.11 -9.91
N TYR A 277 -19.57 -20.77 -9.35
CA TYR A 277 -19.53 -22.16 -8.88
C TYR A 277 -18.49 -22.44 -7.79
N ALA A 278 -18.16 -21.40 -6.99
CA ALA A 278 -17.32 -21.47 -5.82
C ALA A 278 -18.06 -20.96 -4.58
N ASP A 279 -17.58 -21.32 -3.41
CA ASP A 279 -18.09 -20.88 -2.13
C ASP A 279 -17.00 -20.15 -1.27
N PHE A 280 -17.35 -19.76 -0.06
CA PHE A 280 -16.44 -19.08 0.84
C PHE A 280 -15.25 -19.95 1.31
N ASN A 281 -15.38 -21.31 1.26
CA ASN A 281 -14.26 -22.20 1.58
C ASN A 281 -13.19 -22.17 0.47
N ASP A 282 -13.62 -22.15 -0.80
CA ASP A 282 -12.72 -21.98 -1.93
C ASP A 282 -11.98 -20.64 -1.84
N MET A 283 -12.65 -19.58 -1.37
CA MET A 283 -12.04 -18.26 -1.18
C MET A 283 -11.04 -18.25 -0.02
N MET A 284 -11.26 -19.01 1.07
CA MET A 284 -10.27 -19.19 2.15
C MET A 284 -9.00 -19.85 1.62
N ASP A 285 -9.15 -20.96 0.88
CA ASP A 285 -8.01 -21.69 0.30
C ASP A 285 -7.21 -20.81 -0.68
N LEU A 286 -7.92 -20.05 -1.52
CA LEU A 286 -7.30 -19.13 -2.48
C LEU A 286 -6.52 -18.02 -1.78
N PHE A 287 -7.08 -17.40 -0.74
CA PHE A 287 -6.42 -16.30 -0.01
C PHE A 287 -5.20 -16.81 0.75
N GLU A 288 -5.31 -17.95 1.44
CA GLU A 288 -4.20 -18.58 2.14
C GLU A 288 -3.04 -18.87 1.18
N GLU A 289 -3.32 -19.50 0.03
CA GLU A 289 -2.30 -19.81 -0.97
C GLU A 289 -1.66 -18.56 -1.57
N LEU A 290 -2.47 -17.53 -1.91
CA LEU A 290 -2.00 -16.28 -2.47
C LEU A 290 -1.01 -15.57 -1.55
N LEU A 291 -1.37 -15.38 -0.28
CA LEU A 291 -0.54 -14.62 0.65
C LEU A 291 0.71 -15.41 1.08
N SER A 292 0.56 -16.72 1.34
CA SER A 292 1.69 -17.61 1.66
C SER A 292 2.70 -17.67 0.52
N SER A 293 2.23 -17.89 -0.72
CA SER A 293 3.12 -17.94 -1.89
C SER A 293 3.77 -16.58 -2.19
N ALA A 294 3.08 -15.47 -1.91
CA ALA A 294 3.67 -14.14 -2.03
C ALA A 294 4.85 -13.96 -1.07
N ALA A 295 4.69 -14.32 0.22
CA ALA A 295 5.75 -14.25 1.21
C ALA A 295 6.97 -15.07 0.78
N GLN A 296 6.75 -16.33 0.38
CA GLN A 296 7.83 -17.21 -0.08
C GLN A 296 8.52 -16.70 -1.35
N LYS A 297 7.77 -16.23 -2.34
CA LYS A 297 8.33 -15.76 -3.62
C LYS A 297 9.05 -14.42 -3.51
N ILE A 298 8.58 -13.51 -2.66
CA ILE A 298 9.09 -12.14 -2.56
C ILE A 298 10.17 -12.02 -1.49
N LEU A 299 9.98 -12.67 -0.32
CA LEU A 299 10.86 -12.56 0.84
C LEU A 299 11.76 -13.81 1.02
N GLY A 300 11.42 -14.94 0.41
CA GLY A 300 12.13 -16.22 0.56
C GLY A 300 11.80 -16.95 1.87
N THR A 301 10.77 -16.54 2.59
CA THR A 301 10.38 -17.12 3.89
C THR A 301 8.88 -16.96 4.14
N TYR A 302 8.33 -17.89 4.95
CA TYR A 302 6.98 -17.74 5.52
C TYR A 302 6.98 -16.97 6.85
N GLN A 303 8.16 -16.82 7.49
CA GLN A 303 8.28 -16.12 8.75
C GLN A 303 8.48 -14.62 8.47
N VAL A 304 7.55 -13.79 8.95
CA VAL A 304 7.64 -12.35 8.85
C VAL A 304 7.51 -11.72 10.25
N GLU A 305 7.96 -10.50 10.38
CA GLU A 305 7.73 -9.69 11.59
C GLU A 305 6.80 -8.54 11.23
N TRP A 306 5.80 -8.30 12.06
CA TRP A 306 4.91 -7.15 11.91
C TRP A 306 4.45 -6.62 13.25
N GLN A 307 4.59 -5.32 13.46
CA GLN A 307 4.24 -4.63 14.71
C GLN A 307 4.90 -5.25 15.97
N GLY A 308 6.11 -5.78 15.81
CA GLY A 308 6.87 -6.43 16.89
C GLY A 308 6.51 -7.91 17.12
N GLU A 309 5.51 -8.45 16.42
CA GLU A 309 5.08 -9.84 16.51
C GLU A 309 5.69 -10.70 15.39
N LYS A 310 6.02 -11.94 15.71
CA LYS A 310 6.46 -12.93 14.71
C LYS A 310 5.25 -13.64 14.14
N ILE A 311 5.06 -13.53 12.85
CA ILE A 311 3.92 -14.08 12.12
C ILE A 311 4.40 -15.24 11.24
N ASP A 312 3.73 -16.37 11.35
CA ASP A 312 3.97 -17.55 10.52
C ASP A 312 2.92 -17.66 9.41
N LEU A 313 3.33 -17.42 8.18
CA LEU A 313 2.49 -17.51 6.98
C LEU A 313 2.52 -18.90 6.32
N THR A 314 3.05 -19.92 7.01
CA THR A 314 2.99 -21.31 6.53
C THR A 314 1.52 -21.75 6.38
N PRO A 315 1.10 -22.33 5.24
CA PRO A 315 -0.28 -22.78 5.05
C PRO A 315 -0.79 -23.74 6.14
N GLY A 316 -2.11 -23.73 6.38
CA GLY A 316 -2.77 -24.48 7.42
C GLY A 316 -3.32 -23.57 8.54
N TRP A 317 -3.78 -22.37 8.15
CA TRP A 317 -4.26 -21.37 9.09
C TRP A 317 -5.57 -21.82 9.77
N PRO A 318 -5.75 -21.53 11.07
CA PRO A 318 -6.98 -21.83 11.81
C PRO A 318 -8.21 -21.19 11.15
N ARG A 319 -9.31 -21.96 11.15
CA ARG A 319 -10.64 -21.52 10.74
C ARG A 319 -11.58 -21.68 11.94
N MET A 320 -12.09 -20.56 12.43
CA MET A 320 -12.91 -20.52 13.64
C MET A 320 -14.18 -19.72 13.36
N THR A 321 -15.32 -20.17 13.83
CA THR A 321 -16.53 -19.36 13.74
C THR A 321 -16.47 -18.19 14.73
N MET A 322 -17.14 -17.08 14.41
CA MET A 322 -17.20 -15.91 15.29
C MET A 322 -17.75 -16.28 16.68
N ALA A 323 -18.77 -17.14 16.73
CA ALA A 323 -19.33 -17.62 17.99
C ALA A 323 -18.33 -18.47 18.81
N GLU A 324 -17.52 -19.33 18.14
CA GLU A 324 -16.45 -20.09 18.80
C GLU A 324 -15.37 -19.18 19.34
N ALA A 325 -14.97 -18.16 18.56
CA ALA A 325 -13.98 -17.16 18.97
C ALA A 325 -14.47 -16.39 20.21
N VAL A 326 -15.69 -15.89 20.20
CA VAL A 326 -16.28 -15.21 21.38
C VAL A 326 -16.38 -16.16 22.57
N LYS A 327 -16.80 -17.40 22.37
CA LYS A 327 -16.85 -18.41 23.43
C LYS A 327 -15.47 -18.68 24.03
N GLN A 328 -14.43 -18.80 23.18
CA GLN A 328 -13.07 -19.07 23.62
C GLN A 328 -12.44 -17.91 24.39
N TYR A 329 -12.59 -16.67 23.90
CA TYR A 329 -11.87 -15.51 24.43
C TYR A 329 -12.67 -14.68 25.43
N VAL A 330 -14.02 -14.75 25.39
CA VAL A 330 -14.93 -13.97 26.27
C VAL A 330 -15.70 -14.86 27.22
N GLY A 331 -15.91 -16.14 26.86
CA GLY A 331 -16.63 -17.12 27.67
C GLY A 331 -18.16 -17.14 27.45
N ILE A 332 -18.68 -16.42 26.46
CA ILE A 332 -20.11 -16.36 26.14
C ILE A 332 -20.43 -17.35 25.02
N ASP A 333 -21.34 -18.27 25.24
CA ASP A 333 -21.85 -19.20 24.23
C ASP A 333 -23.07 -18.60 23.52
N PHE A 334 -22.88 -17.80 22.51
CA PHE A 334 -23.94 -17.17 21.74
C PHE A 334 -24.86 -18.20 21.04
N MET A 335 -24.33 -19.39 20.72
CA MET A 335 -25.16 -20.44 20.09
C MET A 335 -26.22 -21.02 21.01
N ALA A 336 -26.03 -20.90 22.32
CA ALA A 336 -27.01 -21.27 23.33
C ALA A 336 -28.05 -20.18 23.61
N ILE A 337 -27.86 -18.97 23.10
CA ILE A 337 -28.76 -17.82 23.29
C ILE A 337 -29.67 -17.68 22.05
N THR A 338 -30.99 -17.55 22.27
CA THR A 338 -31.97 -17.56 21.17
C THR A 338 -32.68 -16.21 20.96
N ASP A 339 -32.59 -15.29 21.90
CA ASP A 339 -33.28 -14.01 21.85
C ASP A 339 -32.32 -12.81 22.01
N ASP A 340 -32.72 -11.68 21.49
CA ASP A 340 -31.93 -10.44 21.42
C ASP A 340 -31.66 -9.87 22.81
N GLU A 341 -32.61 -9.93 23.74
CA GLU A 341 -32.47 -9.34 25.08
C GLU A 341 -31.42 -10.09 25.90
N ALA A 342 -31.46 -11.42 25.88
CA ALA A 342 -30.47 -12.25 26.55
C ALA A 342 -29.07 -12.10 25.94
N ALA A 343 -28.99 -11.98 24.62
CA ALA A 343 -27.72 -11.73 23.90
C ALA A 343 -27.06 -10.42 24.36
N TRP A 344 -27.81 -9.33 24.38
CA TRP A 344 -27.31 -8.05 24.87
C TRP A 344 -27.03 -8.03 26.38
N ALA A 345 -27.80 -8.70 27.17
CA ALA A 345 -27.53 -8.85 28.60
C ALA A 345 -26.17 -9.53 28.83
N ALA A 346 -25.89 -10.63 28.09
CA ALA A 346 -24.60 -11.30 28.14
C ALA A 346 -23.43 -10.42 27.66
N ALA A 347 -23.61 -9.71 26.53
CA ALA A 347 -22.61 -8.81 25.99
C ALA A 347 -22.28 -7.65 26.96
N LYS A 348 -23.30 -7.01 27.54
CA LYS A 348 -23.13 -5.96 28.55
C LYS A 348 -22.44 -6.46 29.82
N ALA A 349 -22.73 -7.68 30.26
CA ALA A 349 -22.05 -8.29 31.41
C ALA A 349 -20.54 -8.48 31.18
N ALA A 350 -20.13 -8.67 29.91
CA ALA A 350 -18.73 -8.69 29.48
C ALA A 350 -18.13 -7.30 29.22
N GLY A 351 -18.86 -6.22 29.48
CA GLY A 351 -18.39 -4.85 29.29
C GLY A 351 -18.35 -4.43 27.81
N VAL A 352 -19.24 -4.97 26.97
CA VAL A 352 -19.43 -4.57 25.58
C VAL A 352 -20.42 -3.41 25.51
N VAL A 353 -20.12 -2.41 24.68
CA VAL A 353 -20.95 -1.22 24.48
C VAL A 353 -21.61 -1.28 23.11
N LEU A 354 -22.93 -1.08 23.05
CA LEU A 354 -23.64 -0.94 21.78
C LEU A 354 -23.32 0.44 21.17
N PRO A 355 -22.80 0.49 19.94
CA PRO A 355 -22.60 1.76 19.23
C PRO A 355 -23.92 2.52 19.02
N GLU A 356 -23.84 3.84 19.02
CA GLU A 356 -25.00 4.71 18.78
C GLU A 356 -25.60 4.44 17.39
N GLY A 357 -26.92 4.30 17.33
CA GLY A 357 -27.65 4.05 16.08
C GLY A 357 -27.79 2.56 15.70
N LYS A 358 -27.03 1.65 16.32
CA LYS A 358 -27.19 0.21 16.07
C LYS A 358 -28.37 -0.40 16.82
N GLU A 359 -29.08 -1.33 16.18
CA GLU A 359 -30.16 -2.11 16.79
C GLU A 359 -29.60 -3.17 17.73
N ALA A 360 -30.29 -3.41 18.84
CA ALA A 360 -29.87 -4.38 19.85
C ALA A 360 -30.33 -5.82 19.45
N THR A 361 -29.79 -6.34 18.34
CA THR A 361 -30.06 -7.70 17.86
C THR A 361 -29.06 -8.72 18.43
N TRP A 362 -29.39 -10.01 18.36
CA TRP A 362 -28.47 -11.10 18.68
C TRP A 362 -27.19 -11.04 17.84
N GLY A 363 -27.35 -10.75 16.54
CA GLY A 363 -26.21 -10.65 15.63
C GLY A 363 -25.29 -9.49 15.92
N ASN A 364 -25.84 -8.30 16.21
CA ASN A 364 -25.03 -7.17 16.64
C ASN A 364 -24.35 -7.42 17.99
N ALA A 365 -24.99 -8.10 18.92
CA ALA A 365 -24.37 -8.47 20.19
C ALA A 365 -23.16 -9.42 20.01
N LEU A 366 -23.29 -10.43 19.14
CA LEU A 366 -22.19 -11.32 18.80
C LEU A 366 -21.04 -10.58 18.13
N TYR A 367 -21.36 -9.74 17.12
CA TYR A 367 -20.36 -8.97 16.39
C TYR A 367 -19.60 -7.98 17.29
N GLU A 368 -20.30 -7.21 18.11
CA GLU A 368 -19.69 -6.25 19.04
C GLU A 368 -18.84 -6.94 20.13
N CYS A 369 -19.23 -8.14 20.57
CA CYS A 369 -18.39 -8.95 21.45
C CYS A 369 -17.09 -9.37 20.76
N PHE A 370 -17.15 -9.74 19.49
CA PHE A 370 -15.97 -10.08 18.70
C PHE A 370 -15.08 -8.85 18.50
N ASP A 371 -15.62 -7.77 17.96
CA ASP A 371 -14.92 -6.53 17.65
C ASP A 371 -14.18 -5.96 18.87
N GLN A 372 -14.92 -5.77 19.98
CA GLN A 372 -14.38 -5.08 21.16
C GLN A 372 -13.54 -5.98 22.09
N LYS A 373 -13.58 -7.32 21.99
CA LYS A 373 -12.94 -8.22 22.96
C LYS A 373 -12.09 -9.32 22.37
N VAL A 374 -12.22 -9.63 21.09
CA VAL A 374 -11.54 -10.77 20.45
C VAL A 374 -10.52 -10.33 19.41
N GLU A 375 -10.85 -9.37 18.56
CA GLU A 375 -9.98 -8.93 17.44
C GLU A 375 -8.55 -8.64 17.90
N GLU A 376 -8.37 -7.88 18.98
CA GLU A 376 -7.05 -7.56 19.56
C GLU A 376 -6.23 -8.76 20.03
N LYS A 377 -6.82 -9.96 20.11
CA LYS A 377 -6.14 -11.20 20.53
C LYS A 377 -5.68 -12.05 19.35
N LEU A 378 -6.05 -11.70 18.14
CA LEU A 378 -5.72 -12.44 16.93
C LEU A 378 -4.38 -12.01 16.36
N ILE A 379 -3.30 -12.69 16.76
CA ILE A 379 -1.92 -12.40 16.31
C ILE A 379 -1.60 -13.17 15.02
N GLN A 380 -1.72 -14.51 15.08
CA GLN A 380 -1.41 -15.39 13.95
C GLN A 380 -2.55 -15.37 12.92
N PRO A 381 -2.26 -15.67 11.64
CA PRO A 381 -3.29 -15.76 10.60
C PRO A 381 -4.45 -16.63 11.04
N THR A 382 -5.65 -16.08 11.11
CA THR A 382 -6.86 -16.79 11.57
C THR A 382 -8.06 -16.33 10.75
N PHE A 383 -8.75 -17.29 10.14
CA PHE A 383 -10.03 -17.04 9.50
C PHE A 383 -11.15 -17.06 10.52
N ILE A 384 -11.87 -15.95 10.63
CA ILE A 384 -13.09 -15.86 11.43
C ILE A 384 -14.28 -16.01 10.50
N THR A 385 -15.05 -17.06 10.69
CA THR A 385 -16.13 -17.46 9.78
C THR A 385 -17.50 -17.29 10.43
N MET A 386 -18.57 -17.43 9.64
CA MET A 386 -19.97 -17.43 10.12
C MET A 386 -20.35 -16.13 10.83
N HIS A 387 -20.19 -15.02 10.14
CA HIS A 387 -20.62 -13.70 10.61
C HIS A 387 -22.16 -13.60 10.68
N PRO A 388 -22.71 -12.78 11.59
CA PRO A 388 -24.15 -12.55 11.64
C PRO A 388 -24.72 -11.91 10.38
N VAL A 389 -25.97 -12.24 10.06
CA VAL A 389 -26.71 -11.63 8.93
C VAL A 389 -26.85 -10.12 9.11
N ASP A 390 -27.00 -9.65 10.34
CA ASP A 390 -27.22 -8.23 10.66
C ASP A 390 -26.07 -7.34 10.21
N VAL A 391 -24.85 -7.88 10.10
CA VAL A 391 -23.66 -7.17 9.65
C VAL A 391 -23.14 -7.65 8.28
N SER A 392 -23.95 -8.40 7.53
CA SER A 392 -23.51 -9.06 6.28
C SER A 392 -24.56 -8.93 5.16
N PRO A 393 -24.83 -7.71 4.67
CA PRO A 393 -25.97 -7.46 3.78
C PRO A 393 -25.88 -8.13 2.40
N LEU A 394 -24.69 -8.54 1.95
CA LEU A 394 -24.43 -9.09 0.61
C LEU A 394 -24.06 -10.59 0.64
N ALA A 395 -23.92 -11.17 1.84
CA ALA A 395 -23.49 -12.55 2.02
C ALA A 395 -24.70 -13.51 2.12
N LYS A 396 -24.53 -14.70 1.55
CA LYS A 396 -25.53 -15.78 1.60
C LYS A 396 -25.71 -16.29 3.03
N ARG A 397 -26.98 -16.53 3.45
CA ARG A 397 -27.28 -17.17 4.73
C ARG A 397 -26.71 -18.57 4.79
N SER A 398 -26.21 -18.94 5.96
CA SER A 398 -25.82 -20.32 6.20
C SER A 398 -27.06 -21.23 6.22
N PRO A 399 -27.04 -22.37 5.51
CA PRO A 399 -28.14 -23.32 5.54
C PRO A 399 -28.30 -24.02 6.91
N LYS A 400 -27.26 -23.96 7.75
CA LYS A 400 -27.26 -24.60 9.08
C LYS A 400 -27.91 -23.72 10.15
N ASP A 401 -27.68 -22.42 10.09
CA ASP A 401 -28.29 -21.44 10.98
C ASP A 401 -28.55 -20.13 10.20
N PRO A 402 -29.82 -19.78 9.96
CA PRO A 402 -30.17 -18.61 9.14
C PRO A 402 -29.85 -17.26 9.80
N ARG A 403 -29.42 -17.23 11.06
CA ARG A 403 -28.91 -16.03 11.74
C ARG A 403 -27.48 -15.68 11.28
N LEU A 404 -26.77 -16.67 10.70
CA LEU A 404 -25.39 -16.58 10.26
C LEU A 404 -25.29 -16.56 8.73
N THR A 405 -24.15 -16.11 8.23
CA THR A 405 -23.81 -16.09 6.80
C THR A 405 -22.56 -16.93 6.53
N GLU A 406 -22.44 -17.43 5.31
CA GLU A 406 -21.21 -18.03 4.77
C GLU A 406 -20.21 -16.93 4.40
N ARG A 407 -19.67 -16.27 5.44
CA ARG A 407 -18.72 -15.16 5.35
C ARG A 407 -17.52 -15.45 6.23
N PHE A 408 -16.34 -15.00 5.81
CA PHE A 408 -15.17 -14.92 6.66
C PHE A 408 -14.45 -13.58 6.53
N GLU A 409 -13.69 -13.26 7.54
CA GLU A 409 -12.62 -12.27 7.53
C GLU A 409 -11.32 -12.93 7.97
N LEU A 410 -10.20 -12.60 7.32
CA LEU A 410 -8.87 -13.02 7.72
C LEU A 410 -8.24 -11.97 8.61
N PHE A 411 -7.86 -12.35 9.82
CA PHE A 411 -7.12 -11.48 10.75
C PHE A 411 -5.67 -11.92 10.87
N ILE A 412 -4.76 -10.95 10.84
CA ILE A 412 -3.33 -11.10 11.14
C ILE A 412 -2.90 -9.88 11.95
N CYS A 413 -2.28 -10.09 13.12
CA CYS A 413 -1.78 -9.02 13.98
C CYS A 413 -2.82 -7.91 14.21
N HIS A 414 -3.99 -8.28 14.74
CA HIS A 414 -5.11 -7.36 15.06
C HIS A 414 -5.62 -6.56 13.84
N SER A 415 -5.49 -7.10 12.66
CA SER A 415 -5.87 -6.38 11.43
C SER A 415 -6.56 -7.31 10.46
N GLU A 416 -7.75 -6.91 10.03
CA GLU A 416 -8.45 -7.54 8.92
C GLU A 416 -7.62 -7.37 7.63
N MET A 417 -7.27 -8.47 6.99
CA MET A 417 -6.50 -8.52 5.75
C MET A 417 -7.38 -8.61 4.51
N GLY A 418 -8.55 -9.20 4.66
CA GLY A 418 -9.55 -9.33 3.61
C GLY A 418 -10.81 -9.99 4.12
N ASN A 419 -11.86 -9.86 3.31
CA ASN A 419 -13.22 -10.26 3.59
C ASN A 419 -13.80 -11.01 2.40
N ALA A 420 -14.51 -12.11 2.64
CA ALA A 420 -15.08 -12.92 1.57
C ALA A 420 -16.33 -13.66 2.04
N PHE A 421 -17.16 -14.01 1.08
CA PHE A 421 -18.37 -14.77 1.36
C PHE A 421 -18.87 -15.56 0.13
N SER A 422 -19.74 -16.53 0.40
CA SER A 422 -20.65 -17.03 -0.63
C SER A 422 -21.65 -15.93 -0.94
N GLU A 423 -21.77 -15.55 -2.20
CA GLU A 423 -22.57 -14.40 -2.62
C GLU A 423 -24.06 -14.64 -2.44
N LEU A 424 -24.78 -13.67 -1.91
CA LEU A 424 -26.24 -13.69 -1.90
C LEU A 424 -26.72 -13.55 -3.33
N ASN A 425 -27.35 -14.61 -3.84
CA ASN A 425 -27.88 -14.69 -5.20
C ASN A 425 -29.41 -14.81 -5.26
N ASP A 426 -30.09 -14.62 -4.12
CA ASP A 426 -31.55 -14.50 -4.05
C ASP A 426 -31.95 -13.01 -4.18
N PRO A 427 -32.57 -12.61 -5.30
CA PRO A 427 -32.95 -11.21 -5.52
C PRO A 427 -34.00 -10.70 -4.52
N ILE A 428 -34.84 -11.62 -3.99
CA ILE A 428 -35.88 -11.26 -3.03
C ILE A 428 -35.27 -10.93 -1.66
N ASP A 429 -34.40 -11.81 -1.13
CA ASP A 429 -33.67 -11.55 0.11
C ASP A 429 -32.77 -10.30 -0.04
N GLN A 430 -32.07 -10.15 -1.18
CA GLN A 430 -31.21 -8.99 -1.43
C GLN A 430 -31.97 -7.68 -1.41
N LYS A 431 -33.13 -7.63 -2.05
CA LYS A 431 -33.98 -6.42 -2.06
C LYS A 431 -34.46 -6.05 -0.65
N GLN A 432 -34.82 -7.06 0.16
CA GLN A 432 -35.23 -6.83 1.56
C GLN A 432 -34.08 -6.27 2.40
N ARG A 433 -32.85 -6.74 2.19
CA ARG A 433 -31.67 -6.21 2.90
C ARG A 433 -31.34 -4.81 2.48
N PHE A 434 -31.36 -4.50 1.19
CA PHE A 434 -31.17 -3.12 0.71
C PHE A 434 -32.24 -2.16 1.24
N GLN A 435 -33.51 -2.64 1.37
CA GLN A 435 -34.57 -1.83 1.96
C GLN A 435 -34.27 -1.45 3.42
N LYS A 436 -33.71 -2.38 4.20
CA LYS A 436 -33.28 -2.10 5.59
C LYS A 436 -32.16 -1.08 5.64
N GLU A 437 -31.16 -1.16 4.73
CA GLU A 437 -30.09 -0.17 4.65
C GLU A 437 -30.63 1.21 4.30
N VAL A 438 -31.57 1.32 3.34
CA VAL A 438 -32.23 2.57 2.99
C VAL A 438 -32.98 3.16 4.21
N GLU A 439 -33.65 2.32 5.00
CA GLU A 439 -34.30 2.74 6.23
C GLU A 439 -33.33 3.21 7.32
N ALA A 440 -32.17 2.53 7.47
CA ALA A 440 -31.10 2.94 8.37
C ALA A 440 -30.52 4.30 7.94
N ARG A 441 -30.29 4.47 6.64
CA ARG A 441 -29.85 5.76 6.07
C ARG A 441 -30.84 6.89 6.32
N ALA A 442 -32.14 6.63 6.17
CA ALA A 442 -33.19 7.62 6.47
C ALA A 442 -33.24 8.00 7.97
N LYS A 443 -32.80 7.11 8.86
CA LYS A 443 -32.65 7.37 10.30
C LYS A 443 -31.35 8.09 10.68
N GLY A 444 -30.45 8.38 9.71
CA GLY A 444 -29.23 9.16 9.92
C GLY A 444 -27.92 8.37 9.79
N ASP A 445 -27.96 7.09 9.47
CA ASP A 445 -26.76 6.31 9.18
C ASP A 445 -26.20 6.70 7.79
N SER A 446 -25.17 7.53 7.78
CA SER A 446 -24.54 8.02 6.55
C SER A 446 -23.67 7.01 5.82
N GLU A 447 -23.40 5.85 6.44
CA GLU A 447 -22.61 4.76 5.88
C GLU A 447 -23.49 3.66 5.27
N ALA A 448 -24.78 3.62 5.64
CA ALA A 448 -25.74 2.65 5.08
C ALA A 448 -25.90 2.82 3.57
N GLY A 449 -26.10 1.69 2.87
CA GLY A 449 -26.19 1.61 1.42
C GLY A 449 -27.39 2.35 0.82
N MET A 450 -27.37 2.47 -0.51
CA MET A 450 -28.48 2.98 -1.32
C MET A 450 -29.18 1.81 -2.01
N MET A 451 -30.45 2.00 -2.42
CA MET A 451 -31.14 1.04 -3.27
C MET A 451 -30.48 1.02 -4.68
N ASP A 452 -30.06 -0.14 -5.12
CA ASP A 452 -29.57 -0.38 -6.47
C ASP A 452 -30.54 -1.31 -7.21
N ASP A 453 -31.58 -0.70 -7.83
CA ASP A 453 -32.60 -1.48 -8.56
C ASP A 453 -32.02 -2.20 -9.77
N ASP A 454 -30.95 -1.66 -10.41
CA ASP A 454 -30.29 -2.30 -11.54
C ASP A 454 -29.51 -3.55 -11.10
N TYR A 455 -28.90 -3.53 -9.91
CA TYR A 455 -28.28 -4.71 -9.35
C TYR A 455 -29.32 -5.79 -8.98
N ILE A 456 -30.47 -5.41 -8.39
CA ILE A 456 -31.57 -6.35 -8.15
C ILE A 456 -32.05 -6.96 -9.47
N ASN A 457 -32.25 -6.14 -10.49
CA ASN A 457 -32.64 -6.60 -11.82
C ASN A 457 -31.59 -7.57 -12.42
N ALA A 458 -30.29 -7.31 -12.24
CA ALA A 458 -29.24 -8.24 -12.65
C ALA A 458 -29.36 -9.61 -11.93
N LEU A 459 -29.62 -9.62 -10.63
CA LEU A 459 -29.84 -10.86 -9.87
C LEU A 459 -31.09 -11.63 -10.36
N GLU A 460 -32.13 -10.95 -10.82
CA GLU A 460 -33.33 -11.57 -11.38
C GLU A 460 -33.05 -12.30 -12.72
N TYR A 461 -31.98 -11.91 -13.46
CA TYR A 461 -31.50 -12.70 -14.61
C TYR A 461 -30.74 -13.96 -14.18
N GLY A 462 -30.33 -14.06 -12.92
CA GLY A 462 -29.68 -15.22 -12.33
C GLY A 462 -28.19 -15.05 -12.10
N LEU A 463 -27.79 -14.89 -10.86
CA LEU A 463 -26.40 -15.02 -10.43
C LEU A 463 -26.15 -16.49 -10.05
N PRO A 464 -25.20 -17.21 -10.69
CA PRO A 464 -24.85 -18.57 -10.26
C PRO A 464 -24.31 -18.55 -8.81
N PRO A 465 -24.25 -19.71 -8.11
CA PRO A 465 -23.48 -19.80 -6.88
C PRO A 465 -22.08 -19.23 -7.09
N THR A 466 -21.69 -18.26 -6.28
CA THR A 466 -20.46 -17.46 -6.53
C THR A 466 -19.76 -17.24 -5.20
N GLY A 467 -18.44 -17.41 -5.17
CA GLY A 467 -17.57 -16.95 -4.11
C GLY A 467 -16.92 -15.62 -4.50
N GLY A 468 -16.96 -14.64 -3.58
CA GLY A 468 -16.29 -13.35 -3.75
C GLY A 468 -15.29 -13.09 -2.62
N LEU A 469 -14.21 -12.38 -2.94
CA LEU A 469 -13.12 -12.08 -2.00
C LEU A 469 -12.55 -10.69 -2.27
N GLY A 470 -12.51 -9.85 -1.25
CA GLY A 470 -11.82 -8.57 -1.23
C GLY A 470 -10.56 -8.62 -0.35
N ILE A 471 -9.42 -8.17 -0.88
CA ILE A 471 -8.14 -8.16 -0.17
C ILE A 471 -7.56 -6.74 -0.14
N GLY A 472 -7.20 -6.26 1.05
CA GLY A 472 -6.51 -4.99 1.22
C GLY A 472 -5.05 -5.09 0.80
N ILE A 473 -4.71 -4.65 -0.40
CA ILE A 473 -3.33 -4.66 -0.93
C ILE A 473 -2.37 -3.90 -0.01
N ASP A 474 -2.79 -2.73 0.48
CA ASP A 474 -1.94 -1.92 1.36
C ASP A 474 -1.61 -2.63 2.66
N ARG A 475 -2.59 -3.30 3.30
CA ARG A 475 -2.38 -4.07 4.53
C ARG A 475 -1.48 -5.29 4.31
N CYS A 476 -1.65 -6.01 3.20
CA CYS A 476 -0.73 -7.11 2.84
C CYS A 476 0.71 -6.61 2.64
N VAL A 477 0.88 -5.44 2.02
CA VAL A 477 2.21 -4.84 1.86
C VAL A 477 2.78 -4.38 3.20
N MET A 478 1.96 -3.81 4.11
CA MET A 478 2.40 -3.47 5.47
C MET A 478 2.95 -4.70 6.20
N LEU A 479 2.25 -5.83 6.14
CA LEU A 479 2.69 -7.10 6.70
C LEU A 479 4.03 -7.55 6.10
N LEU A 480 4.16 -7.55 4.77
CA LEU A 480 5.36 -8.01 4.07
C LEU A 480 6.57 -7.07 4.21
N THR A 481 6.38 -5.85 4.66
CA THR A 481 7.42 -4.82 4.81
C THR A 481 7.67 -4.40 6.26
N ASN A 482 6.99 -5.04 7.23
CA ASN A 482 7.02 -4.64 8.64
C ASN A 482 6.74 -3.13 8.82
N SER A 483 5.72 -2.62 8.12
CA SER A 483 5.34 -1.22 8.19
C SER A 483 4.21 -1.00 9.20
N ASP A 484 4.39 -0.04 10.12
CA ASP A 484 3.42 0.24 11.19
C ASP A 484 2.21 1.05 10.72
N THR A 485 2.36 1.74 9.59
CA THR A 485 1.30 2.62 9.07
C THR A 485 1.15 2.52 7.56
N ILE A 486 -0.09 2.60 7.09
CA ILE A 486 -0.46 2.59 5.68
C ILE A 486 0.27 3.68 4.87
N ARG A 487 0.65 4.81 5.51
CA ARG A 487 1.41 5.90 4.87
C ARG A 487 2.82 5.49 4.45
N GLU A 488 3.39 4.45 5.03
CA GLU A 488 4.72 3.95 4.66
C GLU A 488 4.71 3.13 3.37
N VAL A 489 3.54 2.58 3.01
CA VAL A 489 3.35 1.74 1.82
C VAL A 489 2.60 2.45 0.69
N ILE A 490 2.14 3.69 0.90
CA ILE A 490 1.59 4.59 -0.12
C ILE A 490 2.65 5.64 -0.47
N LEU A 491 2.94 5.81 -1.78
CA LEU A 491 3.98 6.77 -2.22
C LEU A 491 3.66 8.20 -1.80
N PHE A 492 2.44 8.65 -2.04
CA PHE A 492 1.95 9.98 -1.70
C PHE A 492 0.65 9.84 -0.91
N PRO A 493 0.72 9.58 0.41
CA PRO A 493 -0.47 9.47 1.24
C PRO A 493 -1.17 10.83 1.37
N THR A 494 -2.48 10.79 1.61
CA THR A 494 -3.23 12.00 1.95
C THR A 494 -2.71 12.58 3.26
N MET A 495 -2.38 13.86 3.25
CA MET A 495 -1.85 14.58 4.41
C MET A 495 -2.72 15.80 4.70
N LYS A 496 -2.90 16.11 5.98
CA LYS A 496 -3.56 17.37 6.36
C LYS A 496 -2.74 18.55 5.82
N PRO A 497 -3.35 19.58 5.19
CA PRO A 497 -2.64 20.77 4.77
C PRO A 497 -1.84 21.38 5.93
N LEU A 498 -0.68 21.97 5.61
CA LEU A 498 0.02 22.84 6.56
C LEU A 498 -0.69 24.20 6.51
N ASP A 499 -1.03 24.76 7.66
CA ASP A 499 -1.60 26.10 7.80
C ASP A 499 -0.60 27.18 7.37
#